data_bdafa9e0b9512f9b91d9105b7c703dd9
#
_entry.id   bdafa9e0b9512f9b91d9105b7c703dd9
#
_cell.length_a   1.000
_cell.length_b   1.000
_cell.length_c   1.000
_cell.angle_alpha   90.00
_cell.angle_beta   90.00
_cell.angle_gamma   90.00
#
_symmetry.space_group_name_H-M   'P 1'
#
loop_
_entity.id
_entity.type
_entity.pdbx_description
1 polymer ?
#
loop_
_entity_poly.entity_id
_entity_poly.type
_entity_poly.pdbx_seq_one_letter_code
_entity_poly.pdbx_strand_id
1 'polypeptide(L)'
;MARDTRADLFERIAQGSMWDLMLLSGGVSMGKYDLVEEVLREFGAEFFFTGALIQPGKPVVFGRLPKRGSFQHGEDGEYSVPHDGPWNGEWTYFFGLPGNPVSAQVCFALFVAPMLRALAGRSEIAPVFVEARLAEEVKGGARVTRFLPAELSGGWDGVEVRVVGWQGSGDVVANARGNGYVVLPAGVEHFPIGLTVRVLLR
;
A
#
# COMPACT_ATOMS: atom_id res chain seq x y z
N MET A 1 -13.78 -10.43 -7.84
CA MET A 1 -13.62 -8.97 -8.00
C MET A 1 -14.94 -8.36 -7.57
N ALA A 2 -14.92 -7.38 -6.65
CA ALA A 2 -16.14 -6.72 -6.22
C ALA A 2 -16.70 -5.86 -7.36
N ARG A 3 -18.03 -5.89 -7.54
CA ARG A 3 -18.71 -4.88 -8.36
C ARG A 3 -18.83 -3.61 -7.51
N ASP A 4 -18.97 -2.44 -8.15
CA ASP A 4 -19.16 -1.15 -7.47
C ASP A 4 -20.59 -1.02 -6.89
N THR A 5 -21.02 -2.03 -6.15
CA THR A 5 -22.30 -2.05 -5.43
C THR A 5 -22.06 -2.31 -3.96
N ARG A 6 -22.86 -1.67 -3.10
CA ARG A 6 -22.75 -1.80 -1.66
C ARG A 6 -22.90 -3.25 -1.19
N ALA A 7 -23.82 -4.02 -1.78
CA ALA A 7 -24.06 -5.41 -1.43
C ALA A 7 -22.84 -6.31 -1.72
N ASP A 8 -22.22 -6.16 -2.90
CA ASP A 8 -21.05 -6.95 -3.27
C ASP A 8 -19.82 -6.59 -2.42
N LEU A 9 -19.62 -5.29 -2.12
CA LEU A 9 -18.58 -4.83 -1.21
C LEU A 9 -18.78 -5.38 0.20
N PHE A 10 -20.00 -5.33 0.72
CA PHE A 10 -20.34 -5.87 2.03
C PHE A 10 -19.98 -7.35 2.12
N GLU A 11 -20.40 -8.14 1.13
CA GLU A 11 -20.07 -9.57 1.06
C GLU A 11 -18.55 -9.82 1.05
N ARG A 12 -17.79 -9.07 0.23
CA ARG A 12 -16.34 -9.23 0.13
C ARG A 12 -15.60 -8.81 1.40
N ILE A 13 -16.02 -7.71 2.03
CA ILE A 13 -15.44 -7.28 3.29
C ILE A 13 -15.77 -8.30 4.39
N ALA A 14 -16.98 -8.81 4.41
CA ALA A 14 -17.38 -9.86 5.30
C ALA A 14 -16.50 -11.10 5.16
N GLN A 15 -16.28 -11.60 3.93
CA GLN A 15 -15.34 -12.70 3.67
C GLN A 15 -13.90 -12.36 4.09
N GLY A 16 -13.46 -11.12 3.81
CA GLY A 16 -12.14 -10.63 4.18
C GLY A 16 -11.90 -10.55 5.68
N SER A 17 -12.96 -10.28 6.47
CA SER A 17 -12.89 -10.15 7.93
C SER A 17 -12.65 -11.48 8.68
N MET A 18 -12.58 -12.58 7.98
CA MET A 18 -12.23 -13.91 8.53
C MET A 18 -10.71 -14.15 8.58
N TRP A 19 -9.93 -13.32 7.91
CA TRP A 19 -8.48 -13.47 7.77
C TRP A 19 -7.72 -12.48 8.63
N ASP A 20 -6.43 -12.71 8.82
CA ASP A 20 -5.58 -11.80 9.62
C ASP A 20 -5.32 -10.47 8.91
N LEU A 21 -5.29 -10.50 7.56
CA LEU A 21 -5.04 -9.34 6.72
C LEU A 21 -5.94 -9.34 5.48
N MET A 22 -6.56 -8.20 5.22
CA MET A 22 -7.37 -7.94 4.03
C MET A 22 -6.75 -6.82 3.20
N LEU A 23 -6.62 -7.02 1.89
CA LEU A 23 -6.17 -6.00 0.95
C LEU A 23 -7.32 -5.60 0.02
N LEU A 24 -7.58 -4.30 -0.03
CA LEU A 24 -8.55 -3.67 -0.91
C LEU A 24 -7.78 -2.87 -1.96
N SER A 25 -7.99 -3.12 -3.25
CA SER A 25 -7.32 -2.40 -4.33
C SER A 25 -8.34 -1.67 -5.19
N GLY A 26 -8.16 -0.35 -5.35
CA GLY A 26 -9.11 0.56 -5.97
C GLY A 26 -10.23 0.97 -5.01
N GLY A 27 -10.99 2.01 -5.36
CA GLY A 27 -12.12 2.48 -4.56
C GLY A 27 -11.75 3.16 -3.23
N VAL A 28 -10.47 3.36 -2.93
CA VAL A 28 -9.97 3.98 -1.69
C VAL A 28 -9.42 5.40 -1.91
N SER A 29 -9.82 6.03 -3.00
CA SER A 29 -9.46 7.42 -3.28
C SER A 29 -10.27 8.34 -2.38
N MET A 30 -9.65 9.36 -1.78
CA MET A 30 -10.28 10.38 -0.91
C MET A 30 -11.38 11.20 -1.63
N GLY A 31 -12.29 10.53 -2.31
CA GLY A 31 -13.50 11.09 -2.89
C GLY A 31 -14.59 11.23 -1.82
N LYS A 32 -15.46 12.21 -2.00
CA LYS A 32 -16.52 12.61 -1.06
C LYS A 32 -17.57 11.51 -0.73
N TYR A 33 -17.43 10.30 -1.35
CA TYR A 33 -18.32 9.13 -1.21
C TYR A 33 -17.50 7.86 -1.44
N ASP A 34 -16.59 7.53 -0.52
CA ASP A 34 -15.87 6.26 -0.63
C ASP A 34 -16.73 5.16 0.00
N LEU A 35 -17.50 4.49 -0.85
CA LEU A 35 -18.38 3.39 -0.46
C LEU A 35 -17.65 2.31 0.34
N VAL A 36 -16.36 2.13 0.09
CA VAL A 36 -15.51 1.17 0.82
C VAL A 36 -15.34 1.60 2.28
N GLU A 37 -15.08 2.89 2.54
CA GLU A 37 -14.95 3.39 3.91
C GLU A 37 -16.28 3.31 4.69
N GLU A 38 -17.42 3.60 4.03
CA GLU A 38 -18.73 3.48 4.65
C GLU A 38 -19.00 2.03 5.09
N VAL A 39 -18.81 1.08 4.18
CA VAL A 39 -19.03 -0.34 4.49
C VAL A 39 -18.05 -0.83 5.55
N LEU A 40 -16.77 -0.44 5.51
CA LEU A 40 -15.81 -0.79 6.57
C LEU A 40 -16.26 -0.28 7.95
N ARG A 41 -16.79 0.96 8.03
CA ARG A 41 -17.32 1.51 9.30
C ARG A 41 -18.49 0.71 9.85
N GLU A 42 -19.35 0.16 9.00
CA GLU A 42 -20.45 -0.73 9.42
C GLU A 42 -19.93 -2.04 10.03
N PHE A 43 -18.75 -2.49 9.63
CA PHE A 43 -18.05 -3.62 10.26
C PHE A 43 -17.34 -3.25 11.57
N GLY A 44 -17.45 -2.00 12.04
CA GLY A 44 -16.74 -1.53 13.23
C GLY A 44 -15.27 -1.25 13.00
N ALA A 45 -14.89 -0.89 11.77
CA ALA A 45 -13.50 -0.60 11.44
C ALA A 45 -12.97 0.63 12.18
N GLU A 46 -11.75 0.51 12.69
CA GLU A 46 -10.93 1.58 13.23
C GLU A 46 -9.86 1.93 12.20
N PHE A 47 -9.79 3.20 11.80
CA PHE A 47 -8.80 3.69 10.84
C PHE A 47 -7.62 4.30 11.57
N PHE A 48 -6.41 3.82 11.30
CA PHE A 48 -5.19 4.38 11.86
C PHE A 48 -4.70 5.56 11.03
N PHE A 49 -4.77 5.43 9.69
CA PHE A 49 -4.54 6.56 8.78
C PHE A 49 -5.27 6.35 7.44
N THR A 50 -5.60 7.47 6.78
CA THR A 50 -6.30 7.49 5.48
C THR A 50 -5.50 8.19 4.39
N GLY A 51 -4.19 8.31 4.57
CA GLY A 51 -3.29 8.88 3.58
C GLY A 51 -1.86 8.95 4.09
N ALA A 52 -0.91 9.05 3.16
CA ALA A 52 0.50 9.24 3.44
C ALA A 52 1.09 10.37 2.60
N LEU A 53 2.09 11.09 3.14
CA LEU A 53 2.77 12.18 2.41
C LEU A 53 3.85 11.62 1.47
N ILE A 54 3.43 10.73 0.57
CA ILE A 54 4.27 10.08 -0.43
C ILE A 54 3.70 10.20 -1.84
N GLN A 55 4.55 10.06 -2.83
CA GLN A 55 4.18 10.00 -4.25
C GLN A 55 5.10 9.00 -4.99
N PRO A 56 4.51 7.99 -5.69
CA PRO A 56 3.09 7.65 -5.73
C PRO A 56 2.62 6.98 -4.43
N GLY A 57 1.31 6.90 -4.18
CA GLY A 57 0.75 6.17 -3.04
C GLY A 57 0.05 7.02 -1.98
N LYS A 58 -0.17 8.33 -2.22
CA LYS A 58 -0.84 9.23 -1.26
C LYS A 58 -2.14 8.66 -0.68
N PRO A 59 -3.09 8.09 -1.44
CA PRO A 59 -4.38 7.62 -0.92
C PRO A 59 -4.29 6.18 -0.37
N VAL A 60 -3.32 5.88 0.46
CA VAL A 60 -3.23 4.61 1.17
C VAL A 60 -4.01 4.69 2.48
N VAL A 61 -4.80 3.65 2.77
CA VAL A 61 -5.58 3.53 4.01
C VAL A 61 -5.07 2.35 4.81
N PHE A 62 -5.01 2.47 6.13
CA PHE A 62 -4.70 1.37 7.04
C PHE A 62 -5.61 1.42 8.26
N GLY A 63 -6.09 0.26 8.66
CA GLY A 63 -6.95 0.10 9.81
C GLY A 63 -7.10 -1.34 10.25
N ARG A 64 -8.04 -1.57 11.16
CA ARG A 64 -8.44 -2.88 11.62
C ARG A 64 -9.94 -2.95 11.81
N LEU A 65 -10.48 -4.14 11.79
CA LEU A 65 -11.88 -4.40 12.14
C LEU A 65 -11.96 -5.69 12.96
N PRO A 66 -13.02 -5.87 13.77
CA PRO A 66 -13.22 -7.09 14.54
C PRO A 66 -13.21 -8.31 13.62
N LYS A 67 -12.34 -9.30 13.92
CA LYS A 67 -12.30 -10.55 13.18
C LYS A 67 -13.57 -11.34 13.47
N ARG A 68 -14.24 -11.76 12.42
CA ARG A 68 -15.50 -12.46 12.54
C ARG A 68 -15.30 -13.95 12.29
N GLY A 69 -15.98 -14.78 13.08
CA GLY A 69 -16.08 -16.20 12.82
C GLY A 69 -16.86 -16.52 11.54
N SER A 70 -16.93 -17.78 11.16
CA SER A 70 -17.56 -18.23 9.91
C SER A 70 -18.98 -17.67 9.74
N PHE A 71 -19.27 -17.25 8.48
CA PHE A 71 -20.60 -16.83 8.07
C PHE A 71 -21.61 -17.97 8.23
N GLN A 72 -22.80 -17.63 8.69
CA GLN A 72 -23.95 -18.49 8.50
C GLN A 72 -24.65 -18.09 7.21
N HIS A 73 -24.74 -19.01 6.27
CA HIS A 73 -25.58 -18.90 5.10
C HIS A 73 -27.04 -19.09 5.56
N GLY A 74 -27.85 -18.05 5.48
CA GLY A 74 -29.29 -18.20 5.68
C GLY A 74 -29.89 -19.05 4.55
N GLU A 75 -30.93 -19.82 4.85
CA GLU A 75 -31.63 -20.67 3.85
C GLU A 75 -32.26 -19.83 2.71
N ASP A 76 -32.39 -18.53 2.90
CA ASP A 76 -32.90 -17.53 1.95
C ASP A 76 -31.82 -16.88 1.07
N GLY A 77 -30.56 -17.31 1.19
CA GLY A 77 -29.44 -16.78 0.38
C GLY A 77 -28.91 -15.41 0.87
N GLU A 78 -29.46 -14.87 1.93
CA GLU A 78 -28.90 -13.68 2.57
C GLU A 78 -27.71 -14.05 3.46
N TYR A 79 -26.61 -13.32 3.29
CA TYR A 79 -25.45 -13.39 4.17
C TYR A 79 -25.75 -12.59 5.44
N SER A 80 -26.14 -13.26 6.50
CA SER A 80 -26.15 -12.62 7.80
C SER A 80 -24.74 -12.62 8.39
N VAL A 81 -24.16 -11.44 8.51
CA VAL A 81 -23.03 -11.26 9.40
C VAL A 81 -23.64 -11.25 10.80
N PRO A 82 -23.25 -12.19 11.70
CA PRO A 82 -23.72 -12.09 13.06
C PRO A 82 -23.19 -10.76 13.64
N HIS A 83 -24.06 -9.76 13.70
CA HIS A 83 -23.75 -8.49 14.40
C HIS A 83 -23.48 -8.77 15.88
N ASP A 84 -23.96 -9.90 16.39
CA ASP A 84 -24.03 -10.24 17.80
C ASP A 84 -23.19 -11.44 18.21
N GLY A 85 -22.37 -11.99 17.27
CA GLY A 85 -21.39 -13.02 17.65
C GLY A 85 -20.34 -12.43 18.60
N PRO A 86 -20.00 -13.10 19.72
CA PRO A 86 -19.01 -12.58 20.63
C PRO A 86 -17.69 -12.40 19.87
N TRP A 87 -17.20 -11.16 19.84
CA TRP A 87 -15.85 -10.88 19.37
C TRP A 87 -14.86 -11.62 20.28
N ASN A 88 -14.05 -12.48 19.68
CA ASN A 88 -13.07 -13.31 20.40
C ASN A 88 -11.80 -12.54 20.80
N GLY A 89 -11.75 -11.23 20.58
CA GLY A 89 -10.57 -10.39 20.85
C GLY A 89 -9.59 -10.30 19.68
N GLU A 90 -9.86 -10.97 18.56
CA GLU A 90 -9.00 -10.95 17.39
C GLU A 90 -9.36 -9.83 16.41
N TRP A 91 -8.38 -9.41 15.63
CA TRP A 91 -8.51 -8.33 14.64
C TRP A 91 -8.13 -8.81 13.25
N THR A 92 -8.90 -8.37 12.26
CA THR A 92 -8.49 -8.37 10.87
C THR A 92 -7.90 -7.00 10.57
N TYR A 93 -6.65 -6.95 10.17
CA TYR A 93 -6.05 -5.72 9.66
C TYR A 93 -6.43 -5.52 8.19
N PHE A 94 -6.52 -4.29 7.73
CA PHE A 94 -6.78 -4.04 6.32
C PHE A 94 -5.95 -2.89 5.78
N PHE A 95 -5.57 -3.01 4.51
CA PHE A 95 -5.03 -1.92 3.72
C PHE A 95 -5.92 -1.63 2.53
N GLY A 96 -6.24 -0.35 2.35
CA GLY A 96 -6.78 0.20 1.12
C GLY A 96 -5.63 0.71 0.25
N LEU A 97 -5.39 0.09 -0.88
CA LEU A 97 -4.31 0.42 -1.79
C LEU A 97 -4.82 1.22 -2.99
N PRO A 98 -4.04 2.19 -3.49
CA PRO A 98 -4.40 2.90 -4.70
C PRO A 98 -4.64 1.94 -5.88
N GLY A 99 -5.58 2.27 -6.76
CA GLY A 99 -5.85 1.46 -7.96
C GLY A 99 -4.72 1.50 -9.01
N ASN A 100 -3.89 2.55 -9.01
CA ASN A 100 -2.73 2.63 -9.91
C ASN A 100 -1.64 1.63 -9.52
N PRO A 101 -1.19 0.75 -10.43
CA PRO A 101 -0.29 -0.37 -10.11
C PRO A 101 1.02 0.04 -9.42
N VAL A 102 1.68 1.09 -9.91
CA VAL A 102 2.95 1.55 -9.31
C VAL A 102 2.72 2.11 -7.90
N SER A 103 1.60 2.82 -7.70
CA SER A 103 1.21 3.30 -6.37
C SER A 103 0.95 2.15 -5.41
N ALA A 104 0.20 1.14 -5.86
CA ALA A 104 -0.09 -0.05 -5.07
C ALA A 104 1.20 -0.80 -4.69
N GLN A 105 2.14 -0.93 -5.61
CA GLN A 105 3.41 -1.61 -5.36
C GLN A 105 4.30 -0.86 -4.35
N VAL A 106 4.39 0.47 -4.46
CA VAL A 106 5.13 1.30 -3.47
C VAL A 106 4.48 1.17 -2.09
N CYS A 107 3.15 1.28 -2.00
CA CYS A 107 2.44 1.10 -0.74
C CYS A 107 2.59 -0.32 -0.19
N PHE A 108 2.57 -1.34 -1.04
CA PHE A 108 2.81 -2.72 -0.64
C PHE A 108 4.20 -2.87 0.00
N ALA A 109 5.25 -2.38 -0.65
CA ALA A 109 6.62 -2.48 -0.15
C ALA A 109 6.82 -1.72 1.17
N LEU A 110 6.19 -0.55 1.32
CA LEU A 110 6.35 0.31 2.51
C LEU A 110 5.51 -0.13 3.71
N PHE A 111 4.30 -0.65 3.48
CA PHE A 111 3.32 -0.87 4.55
C PHE A 111 2.86 -2.31 4.66
N VAL A 112 2.49 -2.95 3.55
CA VAL A 112 1.90 -4.29 3.58
C VAL A 112 2.94 -5.37 3.86
N ALA A 113 4.09 -5.32 3.19
CA ALA A 113 5.16 -6.30 3.39
C ALA A 113 5.71 -6.30 4.83
N PRO A 114 5.95 -5.13 5.48
CA PRO A 114 6.23 -5.06 6.91
C PRO A 114 5.18 -5.72 7.79
N MET A 115 3.90 -5.47 7.52
CA MET A 115 2.80 -6.08 8.28
C MET A 115 2.76 -7.60 8.11
N LEU A 116 2.94 -8.11 6.89
CA LEU A 116 3.02 -9.55 6.64
C LEU A 116 4.18 -10.21 7.38
N ARG A 117 5.35 -9.54 7.45
CA ARG A 117 6.49 -10.03 8.22
C ARG A 117 6.19 -10.06 9.72
N ALA A 118 5.51 -9.02 10.24
CA ALA A 118 5.09 -8.97 11.63
C ALA A 118 4.10 -10.09 11.97
N LEU A 119 3.08 -10.30 11.15
CA LEU A 119 2.11 -11.39 11.31
C LEU A 119 2.76 -12.76 11.22
N ALA A 120 3.82 -12.90 10.43
CA ALA A 120 4.61 -14.12 10.33
C ALA A 120 5.61 -14.30 11.51
N GLY A 121 5.59 -13.42 12.51
CA GLY A 121 6.46 -13.50 13.71
C GLY A 121 7.93 -13.18 13.41
N ARG A 122 8.25 -12.47 12.32
CA ARG A 122 9.63 -12.07 12.02
C ARG A 122 10.08 -10.92 12.90
N SER A 123 11.34 -10.95 13.33
CA SER A 123 11.97 -9.85 14.09
C SER A 123 12.30 -8.65 13.20
N GLU A 124 12.72 -8.92 11.95
CA GLU A 124 13.06 -7.89 10.95
C GLU A 124 11.85 -7.62 10.05
N ILE A 125 11.08 -6.59 10.40
CA ILE A 125 9.86 -6.24 9.68
C ILE A 125 10.04 -5.03 8.76
N ALA A 126 11.02 -4.17 9.00
CA ALA A 126 11.21 -2.93 8.26
C ALA A 126 11.37 -3.13 6.74
N PRO A 127 10.96 -2.16 5.91
CA PRO A 127 11.31 -2.14 4.50
C PRO A 127 12.83 -2.09 4.33
N VAL A 128 13.36 -2.71 3.29
CA VAL A 128 14.79 -2.74 3.03
C VAL A 128 15.18 -1.54 2.17
N PHE A 129 16.07 -0.71 2.71
CA PHE A 129 16.68 0.40 2.00
C PHE A 129 18.17 0.16 1.84
N VAL A 130 18.71 0.53 0.69
CA VAL A 130 20.14 0.55 0.42
C VAL A 130 20.56 1.96 0.03
N GLU A 131 21.85 2.25 0.18
CA GLU A 131 22.43 3.51 -0.29
C GLU A 131 23.05 3.29 -1.67
N ALA A 132 22.84 4.25 -2.58
CA ALA A 132 23.38 4.22 -3.94
C ALA A 132 23.71 5.64 -4.38
N ARG A 133 24.68 5.80 -5.28
CA ARG A 133 25.04 7.09 -5.88
C ARG A 133 24.17 7.35 -7.11
N LEU A 134 23.62 8.54 -7.21
CA LEU A 134 22.89 8.96 -8.43
C LEU A 134 23.81 8.97 -9.64
N ALA A 135 23.45 8.24 -10.69
CA ALA A 135 24.17 8.22 -11.94
C ALA A 135 23.88 9.44 -12.83
N GLU A 136 22.86 10.22 -12.49
CA GLU A 136 22.43 11.45 -13.19
C GLU A 136 21.79 12.41 -12.20
N GLU A 137 21.69 13.70 -12.57
CA GLU A 137 20.97 14.65 -11.74
C GLU A 137 19.46 14.39 -11.76
N VAL A 138 18.79 14.65 -10.64
CA VAL A 138 17.34 14.50 -10.54
C VAL A 138 16.71 15.80 -10.02
N LYS A 139 15.69 16.28 -10.72
CA LYS A 139 14.89 17.43 -10.26
C LYS A 139 13.95 17.01 -9.13
N GLY A 140 13.96 17.79 -8.07
CA GLY A 140 13.11 17.65 -6.91
C GLY A 140 11.94 18.62 -6.88
N GLY A 141 11.79 19.38 -5.76
CA GLY A 141 10.78 20.42 -5.57
C GLY A 141 9.39 19.94 -5.20
N ALA A 142 9.19 18.65 -4.94
CA ALA A 142 7.91 18.12 -4.50
C ALA A 142 7.64 18.44 -3.02
N ARG A 143 6.36 18.62 -2.66
CA ARG A 143 5.91 18.84 -1.28
C ARG A 143 5.79 17.54 -0.47
N VAL A 144 5.99 16.39 -1.12
CA VAL A 144 5.90 15.06 -0.52
C VAL A 144 7.13 14.25 -0.91
N THR A 145 7.47 13.25 -0.10
CA THR A 145 8.54 12.30 -0.44
C THR A 145 8.16 11.51 -1.68
N ARG A 146 9.06 11.43 -2.67
CA ARG A 146 8.84 10.71 -3.91
C ARG A 146 9.59 9.40 -3.95
N PHE A 147 8.94 8.38 -4.50
CA PHE A 147 9.48 7.06 -4.77
C PHE A 147 9.46 6.85 -6.28
N LEU A 148 10.58 7.08 -6.93
CA LEU A 148 10.67 6.97 -8.39
C LEU A 148 11.22 5.61 -8.79
N PRO A 149 10.59 4.93 -9.78
CA PRO A 149 11.15 3.69 -10.33
C PRO A 149 12.60 3.93 -10.77
N ALA A 150 13.48 3.05 -10.38
CA ALA A 150 14.91 3.20 -10.63
C ALA A 150 15.58 1.85 -10.86
N GLU A 151 16.67 1.89 -11.61
CA GLU A 151 17.56 0.77 -11.85
C GLU A 151 18.82 0.93 -11.02
N LEU A 152 19.01 0.00 -10.08
CA LEU A 152 20.25 -0.12 -9.34
C LEU A 152 21.18 -1.03 -10.15
N SER A 153 22.38 -0.57 -10.32
CA SER A 153 23.50 -1.36 -10.84
C SER A 153 24.67 -1.23 -9.87
N GLY A 154 25.44 -2.26 -9.74
CA GLY A 154 26.54 -2.22 -8.80
C GLY A 154 27.56 -3.29 -9.09
N GLY A 155 28.77 -3.02 -8.67
CA GLY A 155 29.92 -3.89 -8.74
C GLY A 155 30.83 -3.66 -7.55
N TRP A 156 32.08 -4.00 -7.72
CA TRP A 156 33.10 -3.85 -6.69
C TRP A 156 33.25 -2.41 -6.16
N ASP A 157 33.05 -1.41 -7.04
CA ASP A 157 33.27 0.03 -6.73
C ASP A 157 32.06 0.73 -6.10
N GLY A 158 31.01 -0.01 -5.78
CA GLY A 158 29.79 0.51 -5.15
C GLY A 158 28.53 0.36 -5.97
N VAL A 159 27.45 0.90 -5.45
CA VAL A 159 26.13 0.83 -6.07
C VAL A 159 25.77 2.19 -6.66
N GLU A 160 25.35 2.17 -7.91
CA GLU A 160 24.78 3.34 -8.60
C GLU A 160 23.30 3.14 -8.86
N VAL A 161 22.57 4.24 -8.97
CA VAL A 161 21.15 4.24 -9.27
C VAL A 161 20.83 5.26 -10.35
N ARG A 162 20.03 4.84 -11.31
CA ARG A 162 19.47 5.68 -12.37
C ARG A 162 17.95 5.67 -12.29
N VAL A 163 17.35 6.85 -12.34
CA VAL A 163 15.89 6.95 -12.38
C VAL A 163 15.39 6.48 -13.74
N VAL A 164 14.44 5.56 -13.76
CA VAL A 164 13.78 5.17 -15.01
C VAL A 164 12.80 6.27 -15.41
N GLY A 165 12.92 6.75 -16.63
CA GLY A 165 11.96 7.71 -17.18
C GLY A 165 10.55 7.12 -17.17
N TRP A 166 9.61 7.80 -16.50
CA TRP A 166 8.25 7.32 -16.32
C TRP A 166 7.22 8.44 -16.49
N GLN A 167 6.00 8.06 -16.92
CA GLN A 167 4.91 9.00 -17.23
C GLN A 167 3.85 9.07 -16.10
N GLY A 168 4.14 8.56 -14.92
CA GLY A 168 3.25 8.59 -13.75
C GLY A 168 2.90 7.21 -13.21
N SER A 169 2.04 7.18 -12.19
CA SER A 169 1.74 5.98 -11.39
C SER A 169 1.00 4.85 -12.14
N GLY A 170 0.60 5.08 -13.37
CA GLY A 170 0.04 4.06 -14.27
C GLY A 170 1.07 3.43 -15.22
N ASP A 171 2.31 3.93 -15.24
CA ASP A 171 3.36 3.43 -16.16
C ASP A 171 4.00 2.14 -15.65
N VAL A 172 3.31 1.04 -15.91
CA VAL A 172 3.74 -0.31 -15.54
C VAL A 172 5.02 -0.72 -16.28
N VAL A 173 5.20 -0.25 -17.51
CA VAL A 173 6.37 -0.61 -18.33
C VAL A 173 7.64 0.02 -17.77
N ALA A 174 7.61 1.32 -17.47
CA ALA A 174 8.73 1.98 -16.80
C ALA A 174 9.02 1.37 -15.44
N ASN A 175 7.96 1.08 -14.69
CA ASN A 175 8.11 0.41 -13.39
C ASN A 175 8.74 -0.98 -13.53
N ALA A 176 8.40 -1.78 -14.54
CA ALA A 176 8.96 -3.10 -14.75
C ALA A 176 10.47 -3.09 -15.09
N ARG A 177 10.99 -2.01 -15.67
CA ARG A 177 12.41 -1.83 -15.97
C ARG A 177 13.24 -1.56 -14.70
N GLY A 178 12.65 -0.96 -13.66
CA GLY A 178 13.35 -0.71 -12.41
C GLY A 178 13.42 -1.95 -11.53
N ASN A 179 14.38 -2.00 -10.62
CA ASN A 179 14.53 -3.02 -9.59
C ASN A 179 14.46 -2.43 -8.16
N GLY A 180 14.20 -1.13 -8.05
CA GLY A 180 14.00 -0.40 -6.80
C GLY A 180 13.31 0.94 -7.03
N TYR A 181 13.16 1.70 -5.94
CA TYR A 181 12.62 3.06 -5.98
C TYR A 181 13.58 4.02 -5.30
N VAL A 182 14.11 4.99 -6.05
CA VAL A 182 14.86 6.11 -5.45
C VAL A 182 13.94 6.92 -4.55
N VAL A 183 14.43 7.21 -3.36
CA VAL A 183 13.72 8.03 -2.37
C VAL A 183 14.21 9.48 -2.47
N LEU A 184 13.32 10.37 -2.86
CA LEU A 184 13.59 11.80 -2.95
C LEU A 184 12.80 12.52 -1.85
N PRO A 185 13.44 13.01 -0.78
CA PRO A 185 12.78 13.72 0.31
C PRO A 185 12.02 14.96 -0.17
N ALA A 186 10.94 15.29 0.53
CA ALA A 186 10.17 16.51 0.29
C ALA A 186 11.04 17.76 0.52
N GLY A 187 10.76 18.82 -0.24
CA GLY A 187 11.40 20.14 -0.03
C GLY A 187 12.81 20.28 -0.60
N VAL A 188 13.41 19.22 -1.13
CA VAL A 188 14.71 19.31 -1.81
C VAL A 188 14.48 19.56 -3.30
N GLU A 189 15.01 20.66 -3.83
CA GLU A 189 14.75 21.08 -5.21
C GLU A 189 15.64 20.39 -6.23
N HIS A 190 16.85 19.98 -5.83
CA HIS A 190 17.84 19.43 -6.74
C HIS A 190 18.67 18.34 -6.08
N PHE A 191 18.87 17.25 -6.79
CA PHE A 191 19.69 16.12 -6.41
C PHE A 191 20.82 15.96 -7.44
N PRO A 192 22.06 16.38 -7.15
CA PRO A 192 23.14 16.34 -8.12
C PRO A 192 23.61 14.92 -8.42
N ILE A 193 24.24 14.72 -9.56
CA ILE A 193 24.96 13.50 -9.90
C ILE A 193 26.00 13.14 -8.81
N GLY A 194 26.13 11.87 -8.51
CA GLY A 194 27.05 11.37 -7.48
C GLY A 194 26.54 11.50 -6.04
N LEU A 195 25.40 12.21 -5.81
CA LEU A 195 24.80 12.27 -4.48
C LEU A 195 24.37 10.87 -4.02
N THR A 196 24.71 10.52 -2.78
CA THR A 196 24.21 9.30 -2.14
C THR A 196 22.75 9.49 -1.74
N VAL A 197 21.90 8.60 -2.22
CA VAL A 197 20.46 8.56 -1.95
C VAL A 197 20.04 7.20 -1.43
N ARG A 198 18.89 7.16 -0.76
CA ARG A 198 18.28 5.87 -0.37
C ARG A 198 17.45 5.30 -1.50
N VAL A 199 17.47 4.00 -1.61
CA VAL A 199 16.68 3.24 -2.58
C VAL A 199 15.91 2.16 -1.83
N LEU A 200 14.60 2.18 -1.95
CA LEU A 200 13.73 1.11 -1.45
C LEU A 200 13.84 -0.08 -2.40
N LEU A 201 14.25 -1.23 -1.88
CA LEU A 201 14.27 -2.47 -2.66
C LEU A 201 12.85 -3.04 -2.84
N ARG A 202 12.66 -3.75 -3.93
CA ARG A 202 11.40 -4.45 -4.22
C ARG A 202 11.36 -5.82 -3.57
#